data_91c02f14fc8974629a5fc44a4f13785b
#
_entry.id   91c02f14fc8974629a5fc44a4f13785b
#
_cell.length_a   1.000
_cell.length_b   1.000
_cell.length_c   1.000
_cell.angle_alpha   90.00
_cell.angle_beta   90.00
_cell.angle_gamma   90.00
#
_symmetry.space_group_name_H-M   'P 1'
#
loop_
_entity.id
_entity.type
_entity.pdbx_description
1 polymer ?
#
loop_
_entity_poly.entity_id
_entity_poly.type
_entity_poly.pdbx_seq_one_letter_code
_entity_poly.pdbx_strand_id
1 'polypeptide(L)'
;SNIEQGGRDIGVKRAGERWHSDMCYTANPPRGTILCAHEVPVQDGLTLGDTCFAATHTAYDNLPDAMKRRIEGLRAVFDFAGRVRAAPVSPAQRAAFPPVTHPLVRTHPFTGRKCLYVMRDDCTGIEGMDPDEAQLLIAALADHITRPEYVYRHRWQPGDVLLWDNCTVQHMAIQDYALPLRRLMHRTTFAAAQPPM
;
A
#
# COMPACT_ATOMS: atom_id res chain seq x y z
N SER A 1 -4.94 -12.17 -9.77
CA SER A 1 -4.89 -13.55 -10.31
C SER A 1 -3.71 -13.69 -11.26
N ASN A 2 -3.02 -14.83 -11.23
CA ASN A 2 -2.01 -15.21 -12.24
C ASN A 2 -2.60 -16.17 -13.28
N ILE A 3 -3.92 -16.30 -13.34
CA ILE A 3 -4.63 -17.25 -14.21
C ILE A 3 -4.92 -16.60 -15.56
N GLU A 4 -4.81 -17.39 -16.62
CA GLU A 4 -5.23 -17.04 -17.98
C GLU A 4 -6.44 -17.86 -18.40
N GLN A 5 -7.37 -17.25 -19.11
CA GLN A 5 -8.51 -17.92 -19.72
C GLN A 5 -8.62 -17.49 -21.19
N GLY A 6 -8.56 -18.47 -22.11
CA GLY A 6 -8.59 -18.19 -23.54
C GLY A 6 -7.44 -17.30 -24.03
N GLY A 7 -6.24 -17.42 -23.44
CA GLY A 7 -5.07 -16.61 -23.76
C GLY A 7 -5.12 -15.17 -23.24
N ARG A 8 -6.05 -14.84 -22.33
CA ARG A 8 -6.17 -13.52 -21.70
C ARG A 8 -6.03 -13.64 -20.19
N ASP A 9 -5.35 -12.68 -19.60
CA ASP A 9 -5.24 -12.59 -18.15
C ASP A 9 -6.59 -12.29 -17.50
N ILE A 10 -6.99 -13.11 -16.52
CA ILE A 10 -8.14 -12.78 -15.67
C ILE A 10 -7.65 -12.05 -14.44
N GLY A 11 -7.54 -10.72 -14.53
CA GLY A 11 -7.10 -9.84 -13.46
C GLY A 11 -5.64 -9.41 -13.58
N VAL A 12 -5.13 -8.76 -12.53
CA VAL A 12 -3.76 -8.23 -12.48
C VAL A 12 -2.82 -9.31 -11.95
N LYS A 13 -1.83 -9.72 -12.76
CA LYS A 13 -0.89 -10.81 -12.42
C LYS A 13 0.03 -10.45 -11.25
N ARG A 14 0.59 -9.26 -11.25
CA ARG A 14 1.63 -8.81 -10.30
C ARG A 14 1.17 -7.55 -9.57
N ALA A 15 0.04 -7.64 -8.85
CA ALA A 15 -0.47 -6.55 -8.05
C ALA A 15 0.14 -6.58 -6.64
N GLY A 16 0.55 -5.41 -6.15
CA GLY A 16 0.90 -5.23 -4.75
C GLY A 16 2.24 -5.82 -4.30
N GLU A 17 3.22 -6.00 -5.21
CA GLU A 17 4.56 -6.51 -4.88
C GLU A 17 5.39 -5.60 -3.99
N ARG A 18 4.95 -4.35 -3.81
CA ARG A 18 5.63 -3.32 -3.03
C ARG A 18 4.76 -2.86 -1.89
N TRP A 19 5.36 -2.35 -0.83
CA TRP A 19 4.63 -1.74 0.26
C TRP A 19 3.83 -0.53 -0.23
N HIS A 20 2.50 -0.58 -0.10
CA HIS A 20 1.59 0.46 -0.58
C HIS A 20 0.31 0.53 0.28
N SER A 21 -0.42 1.62 0.14
CA SER A 21 -1.83 1.73 0.49
C SER A 21 -2.64 1.88 -0.79
N ASP A 22 -3.79 1.21 -0.87
CA ASP A 22 -4.60 1.20 -2.09
C ASP A 22 -4.95 2.61 -2.55
N MET A 23 -4.72 2.88 -3.85
CA MET A 23 -5.05 4.14 -4.53
C MET A 23 -4.62 5.41 -3.80
N CYS A 24 -3.48 5.37 -3.08
CA CYS A 24 -2.92 6.50 -2.34
C CYS A 24 -2.68 7.75 -3.20
N TYR A 25 -2.60 7.59 -4.52
CA TYR A 25 -2.46 8.64 -5.52
C TYR A 25 -3.78 9.32 -5.95
N THR A 26 -4.88 9.05 -5.25
CA THR A 26 -6.17 9.72 -5.49
C THR A 26 -6.49 10.71 -4.38
N ALA A 27 -7.28 11.75 -4.67
CA ALA A 27 -7.68 12.72 -3.66
C ALA A 27 -8.44 12.08 -2.48
N ASN A 28 -9.21 11.03 -2.77
CA ASN A 28 -9.95 10.25 -1.77
C ASN A 28 -9.59 8.76 -1.88
N PRO A 29 -8.50 8.31 -1.27
CA PRO A 29 -8.15 6.89 -1.23
C PRO A 29 -9.25 6.06 -0.58
N PRO A 30 -9.47 4.80 -1.02
CA PRO A 30 -10.49 3.95 -0.43
C PRO A 30 -10.21 3.73 1.07
N ARG A 31 -11.27 3.71 1.86
CA ARG A 31 -11.20 3.49 3.31
C ARG A 31 -10.61 2.14 3.64
N GLY A 32 -11.00 1.13 2.92
CA GLY A 32 -10.52 -0.23 3.15
C GLY A 32 -10.74 -1.13 1.96
N THR A 33 -10.19 -2.32 2.10
CA THR A 33 -10.24 -3.35 1.06
C THR A 33 -10.60 -4.70 1.68
N ILE A 34 -11.38 -5.47 0.94
CA ILE A 34 -11.70 -6.86 1.25
C ILE A 34 -11.08 -7.72 0.17
N LEU A 35 -10.40 -8.78 0.58
CA LEU A 35 -9.81 -9.77 -0.31
C LEU A 35 -10.28 -11.17 0.11
N CYS A 36 -10.86 -11.91 -0.85
CA CYS A 36 -11.33 -13.27 -0.66
C CYS A 36 -10.44 -14.23 -1.45
N ALA A 37 -9.94 -15.28 -0.81
CA ALA A 37 -9.10 -16.30 -1.41
C ALA A 37 -9.96 -17.45 -1.98
N HIS A 38 -9.92 -17.64 -3.31
CA HIS A 38 -10.58 -18.77 -3.99
C HIS A 38 -9.60 -19.90 -4.31
N GLU A 39 -8.42 -19.56 -4.86
CA GLU A 39 -7.35 -20.52 -5.12
C GLU A 39 -6.06 -19.95 -4.52
N VAL A 40 -5.38 -20.76 -3.72
CA VAL A 40 -4.10 -20.41 -3.08
C VAL A 40 -3.03 -21.39 -3.60
N PRO A 41 -1.89 -20.92 -4.10
CA PRO A 41 -0.83 -21.79 -4.57
C PRO A 41 -0.25 -22.58 -3.40
N VAL A 42 0.01 -23.88 -3.64
CA VAL A 42 0.63 -24.78 -2.66
C VAL A 42 1.80 -25.48 -3.31
N GLN A 43 2.92 -25.52 -2.64
CA GLN A 43 4.10 -26.29 -3.01
C GLN A 43 4.67 -26.98 -1.79
N ASP A 44 4.97 -28.28 -1.88
CA ASP A 44 5.53 -29.10 -0.80
C ASP A 44 4.73 -29.00 0.51
N GLY A 45 3.38 -28.91 0.40
CA GLY A 45 2.48 -28.77 1.55
C GLY A 45 2.43 -27.37 2.18
N LEU A 46 3.15 -26.39 1.63
CA LEU A 46 3.15 -25.00 2.10
C LEU A 46 2.36 -24.11 1.16
N THR A 47 1.52 -23.23 1.72
CA THR A 47 0.83 -22.18 0.95
C THR A 47 1.82 -21.08 0.61
N LEU A 48 1.67 -20.52 -0.60
CA LEU A 48 2.47 -19.43 -1.14
C LEU A 48 1.59 -18.20 -1.41
N GLY A 49 2.22 -17.06 -1.69
CA GLY A 49 1.51 -15.82 -2.03
C GLY A 49 0.93 -15.11 -0.80
N ASP A 50 1.60 -15.15 0.34
CA ASP A 50 1.21 -14.47 1.57
C ASP A 50 1.03 -12.96 1.36
N THR A 51 0.31 -12.30 2.26
CA THR A 51 0.22 -10.85 2.29
C THR A 51 0.75 -10.32 3.62
N CYS A 52 1.64 -9.34 3.54
CA CYS A 52 2.18 -8.65 4.70
C CYS A 52 1.44 -7.33 4.92
N PHE A 53 1.19 -6.97 6.19
CA PHE A 53 0.54 -5.74 6.63
C PHE A 53 1.42 -5.05 7.66
N ALA A 54 1.80 -3.79 7.41
CA ALA A 54 2.58 -2.96 8.33
C ALA A 54 1.67 -1.98 9.05
N ALA A 55 1.69 -1.99 10.38
CA ALA A 55 0.84 -1.15 11.24
C ALA A 55 1.41 0.26 11.36
N THR A 56 0.93 1.19 10.52
CA THR A 56 1.47 2.56 10.42
C THR A 56 1.20 3.42 11.67
N HIS A 57 0.14 3.12 12.42
CA HIS A 57 -0.14 3.78 13.69
C HIS A 57 0.85 3.35 14.79
N THR A 58 1.17 2.05 14.90
CA THR A 58 2.17 1.55 15.84
C THR A 58 3.56 2.10 15.50
N ALA A 59 3.89 2.15 14.21
CA ALA A 59 5.13 2.75 13.75
C ALA A 59 5.21 4.24 14.14
N TYR A 60 4.13 5.02 13.99
CA TYR A 60 4.10 6.42 14.45
C TYR A 60 4.28 6.54 15.97
N ASP A 61 3.56 5.72 16.74
CA ASP A 61 3.63 5.76 18.21
C ASP A 61 5.08 5.55 18.72
N ASN A 62 5.85 4.70 18.02
CA ASN A 62 7.24 4.37 18.34
C ASN A 62 8.31 5.26 17.67
N LEU A 63 7.93 6.32 16.96
CA LEU A 63 8.90 7.31 16.50
C LEU A 63 9.46 8.11 17.69
N PRO A 64 10.76 8.48 17.63
CA PRO A 64 11.32 9.47 18.57
C PRO A 64 10.55 10.80 18.50
N ASP A 65 10.38 11.49 19.63
CA ASP A 65 9.66 12.77 19.68
C ASP A 65 10.25 13.84 18.76
N ALA A 66 11.57 13.85 18.59
CA ALA A 66 12.23 14.74 17.64
C ALA A 66 11.78 14.50 16.20
N MET A 67 11.57 13.22 15.80
CA MET A 67 11.08 12.86 14.48
C MET A 67 9.58 13.23 14.35
N LYS A 68 8.77 12.97 15.36
CA LYS A 68 7.35 13.39 15.37
C LYS A 68 7.20 14.89 15.14
N ARG A 69 8.00 15.70 15.85
CA ARG A 69 8.02 17.17 15.65
C ARG A 69 8.50 17.57 14.26
N ARG A 70 9.53 16.90 13.73
CA ARG A 70 10.07 17.19 12.38
C ARG A 70 9.04 16.97 11.27
N ILE A 71 8.20 15.94 11.40
CA ILE A 71 7.24 15.56 10.35
C ILE A 71 5.84 16.13 10.56
N GLU A 72 5.60 16.82 11.66
CA GLU A 72 4.30 17.42 11.94
C GLU A 72 3.95 18.48 10.89
N GLY A 73 2.74 18.40 10.36
CA GLY A 73 2.24 19.33 9.33
C GLY A 73 2.81 19.11 7.92
N LEU A 74 3.80 18.23 7.73
CA LEU A 74 4.32 17.94 6.40
C LEU A 74 3.29 17.22 5.54
N ARG A 75 3.33 17.48 4.24
CA ARG A 75 2.46 16.85 3.24
C ARG A 75 3.29 16.09 2.22
N ALA A 76 3.01 14.80 2.06
CA ALA A 76 3.64 13.95 1.07
C ALA A 76 2.94 14.08 -0.30
N VAL A 77 3.72 14.11 -1.36
CA VAL A 77 3.25 14.20 -2.75
C VAL A 77 3.13 12.79 -3.31
N PHE A 78 1.98 12.48 -3.91
CA PHE A 78 1.70 11.23 -4.59
C PHE A 78 1.41 11.51 -6.06
N ASP A 79 2.35 11.14 -6.92
CA ASP A 79 2.21 11.28 -8.37
C ASP A 79 2.04 9.89 -9.01
N PHE A 80 0.86 9.61 -9.54
CA PHE A 80 0.60 8.35 -10.23
C PHE A 80 1.60 8.07 -11.35
N ALA A 81 2.08 9.10 -12.04
CA ALA A 81 3.03 8.98 -13.14
C ALA A 81 4.48 8.87 -12.66
N GLY A 82 4.82 9.51 -11.54
CA GLY A 82 6.18 9.54 -10.97
C GLY A 82 6.52 8.35 -10.09
N ARG A 83 5.53 7.55 -9.64
CA ARG A 83 5.77 6.39 -8.78
C ARG A 83 6.50 5.26 -9.51
N VAL A 84 7.21 4.43 -8.76
CA VAL A 84 7.90 3.26 -9.31
C VAL A 84 6.89 2.24 -9.87
N ARG A 85 6.99 1.91 -11.16
CA ARG A 85 6.08 0.97 -11.84
C ARG A 85 6.78 0.20 -12.96
N ALA A 86 6.17 -0.95 -13.30
CA ALA A 86 6.69 -1.83 -14.34
C ALA A 86 6.40 -1.34 -15.77
N ALA A 87 5.34 -0.54 -15.98
CA ALA A 87 4.92 -0.08 -17.31
C ALA A 87 4.78 1.44 -17.37
N PRO A 88 5.06 2.06 -18.54
CA PRO A 88 4.84 3.50 -18.75
C PRO A 88 3.38 3.90 -18.53
N VAL A 89 3.16 5.14 -18.12
CA VAL A 89 1.84 5.74 -17.92
C VAL A 89 1.39 6.39 -19.22
N SER A 90 0.17 6.06 -19.69
CA SER A 90 -0.41 6.71 -20.86
C SER A 90 -0.81 8.16 -20.58
N PRO A 91 -0.92 9.03 -21.61
CA PRO A 91 -1.42 10.40 -21.44
C PRO A 91 -2.80 10.45 -20.79
N ALA A 92 -3.69 9.54 -21.12
CA ALA A 92 -5.03 9.46 -20.53
C ALA A 92 -4.98 9.12 -19.03
N GLN A 93 -4.11 8.19 -18.63
CA GLN A 93 -3.91 7.87 -17.22
C GLN A 93 -3.29 9.04 -16.44
N ARG A 94 -2.34 9.77 -17.04
CA ARG A 94 -1.74 10.97 -16.44
C ARG A 94 -2.77 12.06 -16.21
N ALA A 95 -3.66 12.26 -17.17
CA ALA A 95 -4.76 13.23 -17.04
C ALA A 95 -5.81 12.81 -16.01
N ALA A 96 -6.11 11.51 -15.92
CA ALA A 96 -7.08 10.97 -14.96
C ALA A 96 -6.59 10.98 -13.50
N PHE A 97 -5.27 10.91 -13.28
CA PHE A 97 -4.65 10.89 -11.96
C PHE A 97 -3.55 11.95 -11.85
N PRO A 98 -3.93 13.24 -11.72
CA PRO A 98 -2.96 14.31 -11.44
C PRO A 98 -2.30 14.09 -10.06
N PRO A 99 -1.12 14.66 -9.81
CA PRO A 99 -0.50 14.61 -8.50
C PRO A 99 -1.42 15.13 -7.40
N VAL A 100 -1.42 14.45 -6.26
CA VAL A 100 -2.17 14.83 -5.07
C VAL A 100 -1.25 14.89 -3.87
N THR A 101 -1.66 15.62 -2.83
CA THR A 101 -0.91 15.64 -1.56
C THR A 101 -1.78 15.18 -0.42
N HIS A 102 -1.19 14.43 0.50
CA HIS A 102 -1.82 13.98 1.73
C HIS A 102 -0.95 14.34 2.94
N PRO A 103 -1.55 14.54 4.14
CA PRO A 103 -0.75 14.65 5.35
C PRO A 103 0.19 13.46 5.50
N LEU A 104 1.48 13.71 5.74
CA LEU A 104 2.45 12.65 6.02
C LEU A 104 2.12 11.92 7.33
N VAL A 105 1.57 12.65 8.30
CA VAL A 105 0.94 12.10 9.51
C VAL A 105 -0.55 12.37 9.42
N ARG A 106 -1.33 11.35 9.14
CA ARG A 106 -2.79 11.45 9.07
C ARG A 106 -3.46 11.03 10.37
N THR A 107 -4.60 11.64 10.67
CA THR A 107 -5.44 11.25 11.80
C THR A 107 -6.50 10.26 11.33
N HIS A 108 -6.59 9.12 12.00
CA HIS A 108 -7.62 8.13 11.70
C HIS A 108 -9.01 8.68 12.07
N PRO A 109 -9.99 8.70 11.14
CA PRO A 109 -11.22 9.48 11.30
C PRO A 109 -12.15 8.98 12.43
N PHE A 110 -12.03 7.71 12.84
CA PHE A 110 -12.88 7.13 13.89
C PHE A 110 -12.17 6.96 15.23
N THR A 111 -10.87 6.68 15.22
CA THR A 111 -10.11 6.40 16.46
C THR A 111 -9.31 7.59 16.94
N GLY A 112 -9.11 8.62 16.10
CA GLY A 112 -8.25 9.75 16.38
C GLY A 112 -6.74 9.44 16.45
N ARG A 113 -6.35 8.17 16.22
CA ARG A 113 -4.92 7.78 16.24
C ARG A 113 -4.16 8.39 15.08
N LYS A 114 -2.93 8.80 15.35
CA LYS A 114 -2.00 9.24 14.30
C LYS A 114 -1.39 8.05 13.58
N CYS A 115 -1.26 8.16 12.25
CA CYS A 115 -0.75 7.12 11.38
C CYS A 115 0.25 7.73 10.40
N LEU A 116 1.37 7.07 10.13
CA LEU A 116 2.28 7.48 9.06
C LEU A 116 1.65 7.14 7.71
N TYR A 117 1.66 8.12 6.79
CA TYR A 117 1.13 7.92 5.45
C TYR A 117 2.20 8.27 4.41
N VAL A 118 3.21 7.41 4.32
CA VAL A 118 4.35 7.53 3.42
C VAL A 118 4.76 6.15 2.92
N MET A 119 4.84 5.98 1.61
CA MET A 119 5.23 4.74 0.92
C MET A 119 6.42 5.04 0.01
N ARG A 120 7.49 4.26 0.12
CA ARG A 120 8.76 4.47 -0.60
C ARG A 120 8.57 4.64 -2.11
N ASP A 121 7.73 3.82 -2.71
CA ASP A 121 7.60 3.72 -4.17
C ASP A 121 6.43 4.52 -4.74
N ASP A 122 5.56 5.06 -3.89
CA ASP A 122 4.39 5.85 -4.27
C ASP A 122 4.52 7.34 -3.91
N CYS A 123 5.28 7.68 -2.86
CA CYS A 123 5.60 9.07 -2.52
C CYS A 123 6.73 9.58 -3.41
N THR A 124 6.47 10.66 -4.12
CA THR A 124 7.43 11.27 -5.05
C THR A 124 8.14 12.50 -4.49
N GLY A 125 7.68 13.01 -3.33
CA GLY A 125 8.28 14.16 -2.67
C GLY A 125 7.51 14.59 -1.41
N ILE A 126 7.95 15.69 -0.82
CA ILE A 126 7.29 16.38 0.29
C ILE A 126 7.15 17.85 -0.09
N GLU A 127 5.96 18.44 0.09
CA GLU A 127 5.69 19.84 -0.28
C GLU A 127 6.69 20.79 0.39
N GLY A 128 7.31 21.68 -0.41
CA GLY A 128 8.23 22.71 0.08
C GLY A 128 9.59 22.22 0.57
N MET A 129 9.90 20.91 0.45
CA MET A 129 11.19 20.33 0.84
C MET A 129 12.09 20.13 -0.38
N ASP A 130 13.41 20.25 -0.17
CA ASP A 130 14.40 19.89 -1.19
C ASP A 130 14.17 18.43 -1.63
N PRO A 131 14.27 18.10 -2.93
CA PRO A 131 13.99 16.76 -3.45
C PRO A 131 14.87 15.68 -2.82
N ASP A 132 16.15 15.90 -2.62
CA ASP A 132 17.06 14.91 -2.05
C ASP A 132 16.78 14.71 -0.56
N GLU A 133 16.51 15.80 0.18
CA GLU A 133 16.10 15.73 1.58
C GLU A 133 14.76 14.99 1.73
N ALA A 134 13.79 15.25 0.85
CA ALA A 134 12.50 14.58 0.84
C ALA A 134 12.64 13.08 0.61
N GLN A 135 13.47 12.66 -0.35
CA GLN A 135 13.71 11.24 -0.62
C GLN A 135 14.38 10.53 0.56
N LEU A 136 15.35 11.17 1.22
CA LEU A 136 15.99 10.61 2.42
C LEU A 136 14.98 10.44 3.57
N LEU A 137 14.10 11.42 3.78
CA LEU A 137 13.08 11.35 4.83
C LEU A 137 12.02 10.29 4.51
N ILE A 138 11.53 10.24 3.27
CA ILE A 138 10.60 9.20 2.80
C ILE A 138 11.20 7.82 3.01
N ALA A 139 12.45 7.62 2.60
CA ALA A 139 13.16 6.34 2.76
C ALA A 139 13.26 5.93 4.24
N ALA A 140 13.70 6.85 5.11
CA ALA A 140 13.86 6.58 6.54
C ALA A 140 12.53 6.21 7.22
N LEU A 141 11.43 6.91 6.90
CA LEU A 141 10.11 6.63 7.44
C LEU A 141 9.53 5.32 6.89
N ALA A 142 9.70 5.04 5.60
CA ALA A 142 9.26 3.79 4.98
C ALA A 142 9.98 2.57 5.59
N ASP A 143 11.30 2.66 5.82
CA ASP A 143 12.06 1.61 6.51
C ASP A 143 11.60 1.42 7.95
N HIS A 144 11.28 2.52 8.64
CA HIS A 144 10.75 2.45 9.99
C HIS A 144 9.38 1.75 10.04
N ILE A 145 8.46 2.08 9.12
CA ILE A 145 7.12 1.48 9.05
C ILE A 145 7.19 -0.03 8.82
N THR A 146 8.13 -0.48 8.00
CA THR A 146 8.22 -1.87 7.55
C THR A 146 9.13 -2.74 8.39
N ARG A 147 9.50 -2.30 9.60
CA ARG A 147 10.24 -3.12 10.56
C ARG A 147 9.45 -4.36 10.95
N PRO A 148 10.12 -5.50 11.16
CA PRO A 148 9.46 -6.76 11.48
C PRO A 148 8.49 -6.69 12.66
N GLU A 149 8.78 -5.87 13.68
CA GLU A 149 7.95 -5.70 14.87
C GLU A 149 6.60 -5.02 14.61
N TYR A 150 6.42 -4.38 13.44
CA TYR A 150 5.17 -3.74 13.02
C TYR A 150 4.45 -4.52 11.93
N VAL A 151 5.01 -5.66 11.48
CA VAL A 151 4.52 -6.41 10.34
C VAL A 151 3.80 -7.68 10.77
N TYR A 152 2.55 -7.81 10.36
CA TYR A 152 1.79 -9.05 10.38
C TYR A 152 1.85 -9.70 9.00
N ARG A 153 2.18 -10.99 8.91
CA ARG A 153 2.17 -11.80 7.69
C ARG A 153 1.01 -12.78 7.73
N HIS A 154 0.06 -12.61 6.81
CA HIS A 154 -1.08 -13.50 6.63
C HIS A 154 -0.75 -14.62 5.65
N ARG A 155 -0.87 -15.85 6.11
CA ARG A 155 -0.78 -17.06 5.29
C ARG A 155 -2.17 -17.45 4.84
N TRP A 156 -2.39 -17.36 3.54
CA TRP A 156 -3.71 -17.61 2.96
C TRP A 156 -4.11 -19.07 2.98
N GLN A 157 -5.39 -19.31 3.22
CA GLN A 157 -6.08 -20.57 2.95
C GLN A 157 -7.25 -20.32 2.01
N PRO A 158 -7.65 -21.31 1.15
CA PRO A 158 -8.88 -21.19 0.37
C PRO A 158 -10.08 -20.92 1.26
N GLY A 159 -10.89 -19.91 0.90
CA GLY A 159 -12.04 -19.47 1.69
C GLY A 159 -11.75 -18.34 2.68
N ASP A 160 -10.50 -17.97 2.92
CA ASP A 160 -10.19 -16.81 3.76
C ASP A 160 -10.77 -15.53 3.18
N VAL A 161 -11.34 -14.70 4.07
CA VAL A 161 -11.78 -13.34 3.77
C VAL A 161 -11.06 -12.38 4.70
N LEU A 162 -10.22 -11.54 4.14
CA LEU A 162 -9.46 -10.53 4.88
C LEU A 162 -9.99 -9.13 4.56
N LEU A 163 -10.22 -8.34 5.62
CA LEU A 163 -10.55 -6.93 5.52
C LEU A 163 -9.45 -6.12 6.18
N TRP A 164 -8.95 -5.07 5.52
CA TRP A 164 -8.01 -4.14 6.12
C TRP A 164 -8.39 -2.70 5.91
N ASP A 165 -7.93 -1.85 6.82
CA ASP A 165 -8.13 -0.43 6.84
C ASP A 165 -6.93 0.30 6.21
N ASN A 166 -7.11 0.87 5.03
CA ASN A 166 -6.08 1.62 4.31
C ASN A 166 -5.62 2.90 5.05
N CYS A 167 -6.31 3.29 6.12
CA CYS A 167 -5.87 4.41 6.95
C CYS A 167 -4.74 4.03 7.91
N THR A 168 -4.66 2.76 8.32
CA THR A 168 -3.80 2.30 9.41
C THR A 168 -2.75 1.28 9.00
N VAL A 169 -2.82 0.76 7.76
CA VAL A 169 -1.85 -0.22 7.27
C VAL A 169 -1.34 0.11 5.89
N GLN A 170 -0.08 -0.25 5.65
CA GLN A 170 0.44 -0.56 4.32
C GLN A 170 0.46 -2.06 4.14
N HIS A 171 0.36 -2.52 2.90
CA HIS A 171 0.40 -3.95 2.63
C HIS A 171 1.24 -4.28 1.40
N MET A 172 1.69 -5.53 1.34
CA MET A 172 2.53 -6.06 0.27
C MET A 172 2.20 -7.54 0.06
N ALA A 173 2.02 -7.94 -1.20
CA ALA A 173 1.86 -9.34 -1.58
C ALA A 173 3.23 -9.99 -1.85
N ILE A 174 3.46 -11.16 -1.28
CA ILE A 174 4.63 -11.98 -1.57
C ILE A 174 4.41 -12.68 -2.92
N GLN A 175 5.39 -12.56 -3.82
CA GLN A 175 5.34 -13.13 -5.17
C GLN A 175 6.31 -14.31 -5.27
N ASP A 176 6.07 -15.34 -4.46
CA ASP A 176 6.91 -16.55 -4.37
C ASP A 176 6.33 -17.74 -5.14
N TYR A 177 5.40 -17.50 -6.06
CA TYR A 177 4.74 -18.50 -6.87
C TYR A 177 4.66 -18.06 -8.35
N ALA A 178 4.60 -19.05 -9.25
CA ALA A 178 4.36 -18.85 -10.69
C ALA A 178 3.50 -20.00 -11.23
N LEU A 179 2.97 -19.86 -12.45
CA LEU A 179 2.30 -20.99 -13.12
C LEU A 179 3.26 -22.20 -13.20
N PRO A 180 2.79 -23.44 -13.00
CA PRO A 180 1.37 -23.85 -12.97
C PRO A 180 0.66 -23.64 -11.62
N LEU A 181 1.32 -23.08 -10.60
CA LEU A 181 0.72 -22.82 -9.30
C LEU A 181 -0.26 -21.64 -9.41
N ARG A 182 -1.55 -21.93 -9.32
CA ARG A 182 -2.63 -20.97 -9.55
C ARG A 182 -2.97 -20.19 -8.28
N ARG A 183 -3.22 -18.88 -8.45
CA ARG A 183 -3.74 -17.99 -7.40
C ARG A 183 -4.92 -17.20 -7.91
N LEU A 184 -6.09 -17.35 -7.28
CA LEU A 184 -7.30 -16.61 -7.58
C LEU A 184 -7.82 -15.92 -6.32
N MET A 185 -7.84 -14.58 -6.36
CA MET A 185 -8.39 -13.72 -5.32
C MET A 185 -9.46 -12.82 -5.91
N HIS A 186 -10.56 -12.63 -5.20
CA HIS A 186 -11.53 -11.57 -5.49
C HIS A 186 -11.32 -10.41 -4.53
N ARG A 187 -11.24 -9.21 -5.09
CA ARG A 187 -11.01 -7.97 -4.33
C ARG A 187 -12.17 -6.99 -4.54
N THR A 188 -12.61 -6.37 -3.46
CA THR A 188 -13.44 -5.18 -3.49
C THR A 188 -12.88 -4.11 -2.55
N THR A 189 -13.15 -2.85 -2.86
CA THR A 189 -12.78 -1.70 -2.02
C THR A 189 -14.04 -0.93 -1.64
N PHE A 190 -14.04 -0.30 -0.47
CA PHE A 190 -15.09 0.62 -0.07
C PHE A 190 -14.56 2.02 0.13
N ALA A 191 -15.37 3.00 -0.32
CA ALA A 191 -14.96 4.40 -0.37
C ALA A 191 -14.73 4.98 1.03
N ALA A 192 -13.83 5.96 1.11
CA ALA A 192 -13.75 6.86 2.26
C ALA A 192 -14.89 7.91 2.15
N ALA A 193 -15.49 8.23 3.29
CA ALA A 193 -16.48 9.31 3.36
C ALA A 193 -15.83 10.69 3.27
N GLN A 194 -14.53 10.80 3.59
CA GLN A 194 -13.76 12.04 3.63
C GLN A 194 -12.32 11.79 3.17
N PRO A 195 -11.64 12.82 2.60
CA PRO A 195 -10.22 12.74 2.29
C PRO A 195 -9.37 12.52 3.55
N PRO A 196 -8.10 12.13 3.42
CA PRO A 196 -7.15 12.01 4.52
C PRO A 196 -6.97 13.35 5.26
N MET A 197 -7.11 13.31 6.57
CA MET A 197 -6.89 14.43 7.47
C MET A 197 -5.61 14.28 8.25
#